data_e8e33d8065a6784eaddd5a855a974a32
#
_entry.id   e8e33d8065a6784eaddd5a855a974a32
#
_cell.length_a   1.000
_cell.length_b   1.000
_cell.length_c   1.000
_cell.angle_alpha   90.00
_cell.angle_beta   90.00
_cell.angle_gamma   90.00
#
_symmetry.space_group_name_H-M   'P 1'
#
loop_
_entity.id
_entity.type
_entity.pdbx_description
1 polymer ?
#
loop_
_entity_poly.entity_id
_entity_poly.type
_entity_poly.pdbx_seq_one_letter_code
_entity_poly.pdbx_strand_id
1 'polypeptide(L)'
;MLDYTKEDLQELGAEITTREIYQQPSVWKETARLYQERKAEIKTFLEKIGQEHDYIKVILTGAGTSAYVGDTLVPYLQEVHDERHWNFQSIATTDIVAHPQTYLKKEVPTVLVSFARSGNSPESVATVQLAQGLVDELYQITITCAEEGKLAQQAHGDERNLLLLQPKETNDAGFAMTSSFTSMLLTALLVFDPSEEEIKEKRVAELVDLSEQILEQDREVKEVVDLDFERVIYLGAGPFFGLAHEAQLKILELTAGKIATMYESPVGFRHGPKSLINDQTLVLVFGSIDPYTRQYDLDLVREVAGDRIARQVVLLTDQAAGIEHVREVFVEASADSLDIYRAFPYIIYGQLISLLTSLKVQNRPDTPSPTGTVNRVVQGVIIHPFHKE
;
A
#
# COMPACT_ATOMS: atom_id res chain seq x y z
N MET A 1 23.08 5.90 -4.03
CA MET A 1 21.98 4.92 -3.92
C MET A 1 22.58 3.52 -4.02
N LEU A 2 22.55 2.74 -2.94
CA LEU A 2 22.98 1.32 -2.93
C LEU A 2 24.43 1.05 -3.40
N ASP A 3 25.33 2.00 -3.27
CA ASP A 3 26.72 1.94 -3.78
C ASP A 3 26.86 1.67 -5.30
N TYR A 4 25.76 1.81 -6.08
CA TYR A 4 25.78 1.72 -7.54
C TYR A 4 25.81 3.10 -8.20
N THR A 5 26.52 3.20 -9.32
CA THR A 5 26.40 4.37 -10.21
C THR A 5 25.07 4.29 -10.99
N LYS A 6 24.67 5.40 -11.61
CA LYS A 6 23.48 5.39 -12.48
C LYS A 6 23.66 4.43 -13.67
N GLU A 7 24.87 4.39 -14.21
CA GLU A 7 25.26 3.53 -15.32
C GLU A 7 25.15 2.06 -14.91
N ASP A 8 25.64 1.68 -13.70
CA ASP A 8 25.49 0.32 -13.17
C ASP A 8 24.02 -0.08 -13.06
N LEU A 9 23.17 0.82 -12.50
CA LEU A 9 21.74 0.56 -12.36
C LEU A 9 21.05 0.40 -13.73
N GLN A 10 21.46 1.16 -14.75
CA GLN A 10 20.93 1.01 -16.11
C GLN A 10 21.30 -0.33 -16.73
N GLU A 11 22.55 -0.77 -16.58
CA GLU A 11 23.01 -2.09 -17.06
C GLU A 11 22.24 -3.23 -16.37
N LEU A 12 22.00 -3.09 -15.07
CA LEU A 12 21.22 -4.05 -14.26
C LEU A 12 19.70 -3.98 -14.54
N GLY A 13 19.20 -2.96 -15.25
CA GLY A 13 17.78 -2.72 -15.47
C GLY A 13 17.03 -2.43 -14.16
N ALA A 14 17.61 -1.58 -13.33
CA ALA A 14 17.14 -1.23 -12.00
C ALA A 14 17.04 0.29 -11.77
N GLU A 15 17.44 1.11 -12.75
CA GLU A 15 17.53 2.58 -12.58
C GLU A 15 16.19 3.19 -12.29
N ILE A 16 15.14 2.80 -13.02
CA ILE A 16 13.80 3.37 -12.90
C ILE A 16 13.24 3.03 -11.53
N THR A 17 13.20 1.75 -11.17
CA THR A 17 12.65 1.27 -9.89
C THR A 17 13.41 1.86 -8.70
N THR A 18 14.74 1.94 -8.78
CA THR A 18 15.56 2.57 -7.73
C THR A 18 15.17 4.03 -7.54
N ARG A 19 15.14 4.81 -8.62
CA ARG A 19 14.78 6.23 -8.59
C ARG A 19 13.38 6.42 -8.01
N GLU A 20 12.42 5.60 -8.40
CA GLU A 20 11.03 5.67 -7.95
C GLU A 20 10.87 5.29 -6.46
N ILE A 21 11.71 4.44 -5.91
CA ILE A 21 11.76 4.19 -4.46
C ILE A 21 12.35 5.39 -3.73
N TYR A 22 13.48 5.92 -4.19
CA TYR A 22 14.19 7.00 -3.49
C TYR A 22 13.53 8.37 -3.61
N GLN A 23 12.67 8.61 -4.60
CA GLN A 23 11.96 9.88 -4.75
C GLN A 23 10.77 10.03 -3.79
N GLN A 24 10.30 8.95 -3.16
CA GLN A 24 9.05 8.94 -2.40
C GLN A 24 8.96 10.04 -1.35
N PRO A 25 9.94 10.28 -0.47
CA PRO A 25 9.85 11.36 0.52
C PRO A 25 9.60 12.74 -0.11
N SER A 26 10.23 13.03 -1.25
CA SER A 26 10.04 14.31 -1.94
C SER A 26 8.66 14.44 -2.59
N VAL A 27 8.14 13.37 -3.18
CA VAL A 27 6.80 13.41 -3.80
C VAL A 27 5.68 13.41 -2.76
N TRP A 28 5.90 12.91 -1.54
CA TRP A 28 4.92 13.04 -0.46
C TRP A 28 4.78 14.48 0.03
N LYS A 29 5.87 15.26 0.07
CA LYS A 29 5.81 16.72 0.33
C LYS A 29 4.92 17.41 -0.70
N GLU A 30 5.06 17.03 -1.97
CA GLU A 30 4.22 17.56 -3.05
C GLU A 30 2.77 17.06 -2.96
N THR A 31 2.55 15.78 -2.63
CA THR A 31 1.21 15.21 -2.39
C THR A 31 0.47 15.96 -1.28
N ALA A 32 1.16 16.23 -0.17
CA ALA A 32 0.58 16.99 0.94
C ALA A 32 0.29 18.44 0.53
N ARG A 33 1.14 19.07 -0.27
CA ARG A 33 0.89 20.41 -0.83
C ARG A 33 -0.37 20.45 -1.69
N LEU A 34 -0.52 19.47 -2.59
CA LEU A 34 -1.72 19.36 -3.45
C LEU A 34 -3.00 19.15 -2.61
N TYR A 35 -2.93 18.34 -1.55
CA TYR A 35 -4.03 18.19 -0.60
C TYR A 35 -4.37 19.54 0.07
N GLN A 36 -3.38 20.27 0.59
CA GLN A 36 -3.61 21.55 1.26
C GLN A 36 -4.25 22.59 0.33
N GLU A 37 -3.89 22.62 -0.94
CA GLU A 37 -4.49 23.52 -1.94
C GLU A 37 -5.98 23.22 -2.17
N ARG A 38 -6.40 21.98 -1.99
CA ARG A 38 -7.76 21.52 -2.27
C ARG A 38 -8.57 21.15 -1.02
N LYS A 39 -8.01 21.29 0.17
CA LYS A 39 -8.67 20.84 1.42
C LYS A 39 -10.05 21.45 1.64
N ALA A 40 -10.28 22.70 1.26
CA ALA A 40 -11.59 23.33 1.41
C ALA A 40 -12.65 22.68 0.51
N GLU A 41 -12.28 22.34 -0.72
CA GLU A 41 -13.13 21.62 -1.67
C GLU A 41 -13.43 20.20 -1.18
N ILE A 42 -12.39 19.47 -0.74
CA ILE A 42 -12.50 18.11 -0.19
C ILE A 42 -13.46 18.12 1.01
N LYS A 43 -13.24 19.04 1.95
CA LYS A 43 -14.07 19.20 3.13
C LYS A 43 -15.54 19.46 2.76
N THR A 44 -15.79 20.42 1.85
CA THR A 44 -17.14 20.75 1.39
C THR A 44 -17.82 19.55 0.75
N PHE A 45 -17.11 18.77 -0.06
CA PHE A 45 -17.63 17.58 -0.71
C PHE A 45 -18.06 16.51 0.32
N LEU A 46 -17.19 16.20 1.29
CA LEU A 46 -17.48 15.21 2.32
C LEU A 46 -18.58 15.68 3.30
N GLU A 47 -18.55 16.94 3.72
CA GLU A 47 -19.59 17.49 4.62
C GLU A 47 -20.98 17.47 3.98
N LYS A 48 -21.07 17.78 2.68
CA LYS A 48 -22.32 17.69 1.92
C LYS A 48 -22.89 16.27 1.98
N ILE A 49 -22.07 15.27 1.67
CA ILE A 49 -22.49 13.86 1.70
C ILE A 49 -22.91 13.44 3.11
N GLY A 50 -22.10 13.81 4.13
CA GLY A 50 -22.38 13.48 5.52
C GLY A 50 -23.65 14.14 6.09
N GLN A 51 -24.06 15.29 5.54
CA GLN A 51 -25.32 15.96 5.93
C GLN A 51 -26.56 15.40 5.21
N GLU A 52 -26.37 14.83 4.00
CA GLU A 52 -27.47 14.30 3.19
C GLU A 52 -27.90 12.88 3.62
N HIS A 53 -27.00 12.12 4.30
CA HIS A 53 -27.24 10.70 4.60
C HIS A 53 -26.81 10.32 6.01
N ASP A 54 -27.69 9.59 6.74
CA ASP A 54 -27.40 9.07 8.09
C ASP A 54 -26.39 7.91 8.07
N TYR A 55 -26.32 7.16 6.97
CA TYR A 55 -25.39 6.06 6.76
C TYR A 55 -24.79 6.14 5.36
N ILE A 56 -23.47 6.03 5.28
CA ILE A 56 -22.69 6.11 4.03
C ILE A 56 -21.72 4.95 4.00
N LYS A 57 -21.80 4.15 2.94
CA LYS A 57 -20.82 3.13 2.67
C LYS A 57 -19.67 3.73 1.86
N VAL A 58 -18.45 3.64 2.36
CA VAL A 58 -17.24 4.07 1.66
C VAL A 58 -16.47 2.85 1.18
N ILE A 59 -16.39 2.66 -0.13
CA ILE A 59 -15.65 1.57 -0.73
C ILE A 59 -14.33 2.10 -1.29
N LEU A 60 -13.22 1.71 -0.65
CA LEU A 60 -11.87 1.94 -1.14
C LEU A 60 -11.53 0.82 -2.11
N THR A 61 -11.26 1.14 -3.39
CA THR A 61 -11.15 0.12 -4.44
C THR A 61 -10.01 0.39 -5.41
N GLY A 62 -9.42 -0.69 -5.90
CA GLY A 62 -8.35 -0.72 -6.89
C GLY A 62 -8.06 -2.15 -7.33
N ALA A 63 -7.05 -2.36 -8.16
CA ALA A 63 -6.58 -3.69 -8.56
C ALA A 63 -5.12 -3.88 -8.18
N GLY A 64 -4.76 -5.05 -7.62
CA GLY A 64 -3.40 -5.34 -7.15
C GLY A 64 -2.96 -4.32 -6.09
N THR A 65 -1.77 -3.75 -6.24
CA THR A 65 -1.22 -2.71 -5.35
C THR A 65 -2.22 -1.57 -5.08
N SER A 66 -3.05 -1.19 -6.05
CA SER A 66 -4.06 -0.16 -5.84
C SER A 66 -5.17 -0.60 -4.87
N ALA A 67 -5.50 -1.89 -4.78
CA ALA A 67 -6.43 -2.41 -3.77
C ALA A 67 -5.80 -2.35 -2.37
N TYR A 68 -4.49 -2.62 -2.27
CA TYR A 68 -3.80 -2.66 -0.98
C TYR A 68 -3.66 -1.29 -0.32
N VAL A 69 -3.90 -0.19 -1.05
CA VAL A 69 -4.13 1.14 -0.44
C VAL A 69 -5.31 1.08 0.52
N GLY A 70 -6.43 0.50 0.09
CA GLY A 70 -7.60 0.30 0.94
C GLY A 70 -7.34 -0.67 2.09
N ASP A 71 -6.68 -1.82 1.81
CA ASP A 71 -6.36 -2.82 2.83
C ASP A 71 -5.48 -2.25 3.96
N THR A 72 -4.57 -1.33 3.60
CA THR A 72 -3.69 -0.65 4.57
C THR A 72 -4.44 0.42 5.36
N LEU A 73 -5.36 1.16 4.73
CA LEU A 73 -5.97 2.34 5.31
C LEU A 73 -7.23 2.02 6.14
N VAL A 74 -8.05 1.06 5.70
CA VAL A 74 -9.36 0.77 6.31
C VAL A 74 -9.28 0.44 7.79
N PRO A 75 -8.33 -0.37 8.31
CA PRO A 75 -8.26 -0.64 9.74
C PRO A 75 -8.16 0.64 10.60
N TYR A 76 -7.37 1.62 10.17
CA TYR A 76 -7.28 2.91 10.82
C TYR A 76 -8.58 3.71 10.73
N LEU A 77 -9.20 3.77 9.55
CA LEU A 77 -10.43 4.53 9.35
C LEU A 77 -11.61 3.97 10.17
N GLN A 78 -11.69 2.65 10.31
CA GLN A 78 -12.70 1.99 11.17
C GLN A 78 -12.49 2.30 12.64
N GLU A 79 -11.25 2.49 13.09
CA GLU A 79 -10.94 2.86 14.47
C GLU A 79 -11.35 4.30 14.80
N VAL A 80 -11.15 5.24 13.88
CA VAL A 80 -11.29 6.68 14.14
C VAL A 80 -12.64 7.27 13.72
N HIS A 81 -13.48 6.51 12.99
CA HIS A 81 -14.81 6.95 12.57
C HIS A 81 -15.93 6.17 13.22
N ASP A 82 -17.12 6.79 13.31
CA ASP A 82 -18.35 6.08 13.69
C ASP A 82 -18.86 5.29 12.48
N GLU A 83 -18.66 3.97 12.50
CA GLU A 83 -19.09 3.06 11.42
C GLU A 83 -20.61 3.04 11.18
N ARG A 84 -21.42 3.54 12.12
CA ARG A 84 -22.86 3.71 11.93
C ARG A 84 -23.19 4.85 10.97
N HIS A 85 -22.24 5.78 10.76
CA HIS A 85 -22.37 6.90 9.83
C HIS A 85 -21.47 6.69 8.60
N TRP A 86 -20.16 6.51 8.79
CA TRP A 86 -19.18 6.27 7.72
C TRP A 86 -18.60 4.87 7.81
N ASN A 87 -19.11 3.94 7.00
CA ASN A 87 -18.67 2.55 6.99
C ASN A 87 -17.62 2.31 5.91
N PHE A 88 -16.36 2.22 6.31
CA PHE A 88 -15.22 2.02 5.41
C PHE A 88 -14.97 0.55 5.11
N GLN A 89 -14.82 0.21 3.83
CA GLN A 89 -14.52 -1.13 3.36
C GLN A 89 -13.45 -1.08 2.26
N SER A 90 -12.48 -2.00 2.29
CA SER A 90 -11.57 -2.26 1.18
C SER A 90 -12.13 -3.40 0.35
N ILE A 91 -12.41 -3.14 -0.92
CA ILE A 91 -12.97 -4.14 -1.84
C ILE A 91 -12.27 -3.98 -3.19
N ALA A 92 -11.52 -4.98 -3.61
CA ALA A 92 -10.81 -4.93 -4.88
C ALA A 92 -11.78 -4.78 -6.07
N THR A 93 -11.36 -4.04 -7.10
CA THR A 93 -12.15 -3.92 -8.34
C THR A 93 -12.42 -5.28 -8.98
N THR A 94 -11.48 -6.21 -8.85
CA THR A 94 -11.61 -7.59 -9.33
C THR A 94 -12.77 -8.33 -8.67
N ASP A 95 -13.01 -8.10 -7.39
CA ASP A 95 -14.12 -8.71 -6.65
C ASP A 95 -15.45 -8.05 -6.99
N ILE A 96 -15.45 -6.70 -7.12
CA ILE A 96 -16.66 -5.97 -7.53
C ILE A 96 -17.11 -6.40 -8.92
N VAL A 97 -16.19 -6.52 -9.88
CA VAL A 97 -16.50 -6.95 -11.24
C VAL A 97 -17.04 -8.38 -11.28
N ALA A 98 -16.43 -9.27 -10.47
CA ALA A 98 -16.85 -10.68 -10.42
C ALA A 98 -18.21 -10.89 -9.70
N HIS A 99 -18.48 -10.07 -8.66
CA HIS A 99 -19.67 -10.23 -7.80
C HIS A 99 -20.31 -8.87 -7.44
N PRO A 100 -20.78 -8.07 -8.43
CA PRO A 100 -21.18 -6.69 -8.18
C PRO A 100 -22.32 -6.53 -7.17
N GLN A 101 -23.32 -7.42 -7.20
CA GLN A 101 -24.48 -7.36 -6.28
C GLN A 101 -24.12 -7.68 -4.82
N THR A 102 -22.97 -8.31 -4.58
CA THR A 102 -22.48 -8.54 -3.20
C THR A 102 -22.07 -7.23 -2.57
N TYR A 103 -21.43 -6.37 -3.31
CA TYR A 103 -20.77 -5.16 -2.80
C TYR A 103 -21.56 -3.88 -3.07
N LEU A 104 -22.19 -3.77 -4.23
CA LEU A 104 -22.96 -2.60 -4.66
C LEU A 104 -24.45 -2.81 -4.36
N LYS A 105 -25.00 -2.03 -3.45
CA LYS A 105 -26.39 -2.10 -3.01
C LYS A 105 -27.15 -0.88 -3.50
N LYS A 106 -28.29 -1.11 -4.18
CA LYS A 106 -29.05 -0.07 -4.87
C LYS A 106 -29.40 1.10 -3.94
N GLU A 107 -29.94 0.81 -2.75
CA GLU A 107 -30.52 1.80 -1.83
C GLU A 107 -29.52 2.29 -0.77
N VAL A 108 -28.23 1.89 -0.86
CA VAL A 108 -27.21 2.27 0.11
C VAL A 108 -26.37 3.40 -0.47
N PRO A 109 -26.44 4.62 0.08
CA PRO A 109 -25.56 5.72 -0.32
C PRO A 109 -24.10 5.29 -0.25
N THR A 110 -23.38 5.46 -1.36
CA THR A 110 -22.04 4.91 -1.50
C THR A 110 -21.08 5.97 -2.02
N VAL A 111 -19.94 6.11 -1.34
CA VAL A 111 -18.75 6.82 -1.83
C VAL A 111 -17.77 5.78 -2.38
N LEU A 112 -17.57 5.76 -3.69
CA LEU A 112 -16.59 4.89 -4.33
C LEU A 112 -15.26 5.63 -4.47
N VAL A 113 -14.25 5.22 -3.72
CA VAL A 113 -12.89 5.79 -3.76
C VAL A 113 -12.02 4.91 -4.65
N SER A 114 -11.74 5.37 -5.86
CA SER A 114 -10.99 4.61 -6.87
C SER A 114 -9.52 5.00 -6.88
N PHE A 115 -8.65 4.02 -6.64
CA PHE A 115 -7.20 4.16 -6.74
C PHE A 115 -6.69 3.60 -8.07
N ALA A 116 -5.89 4.38 -8.79
CA ALA A 116 -5.35 3.91 -10.05
C ALA A 116 -4.05 4.63 -10.43
N ARG A 117 -2.99 3.88 -10.76
CA ARG A 117 -1.78 4.46 -11.35
C ARG A 117 -2.07 5.01 -12.76
N SER A 118 -2.57 4.18 -13.67
CA SER A 118 -2.86 4.57 -15.06
C SER A 118 -4.30 5.01 -15.31
N GLY A 119 -5.24 4.60 -14.46
CA GLY A 119 -6.67 4.85 -14.68
C GLY A 119 -7.29 4.15 -15.89
N ASN A 120 -6.60 3.16 -16.48
CA ASN A 120 -7.00 2.47 -17.70
C ASN A 120 -7.29 0.98 -17.54
N SER A 121 -7.06 0.40 -16.37
CA SER A 121 -7.32 -1.02 -16.13
C SER A 121 -8.79 -1.35 -16.39
N PRO A 122 -9.09 -2.40 -17.17
CA PRO A 122 -10.48 -2.74 -17.54
C PRO A 122 -11.39 -2.93 -16.33
N GLU A 123 -10.89 -3.53 -15.26
CA GLU A 123 -11.62 -3.79 -14.02
C GLU A 123 -11.98 -2.48 -13.29
N SER A 124 -11.06 -1.51 -13.28
CA SER A 124 -11.30 -0.24 -12.61
C SER A 124 -12.38 0.56 -13.34
N VAL A 125 -12.33 0.60 -14.67
CA VAL A 125 -13.36 1.26 -15.49
C VAL A 125 -14.71 0.54 -15.35
N ALA A 126 -14.71 -0.79 -15.40
CA ALA A 126 -15.94 -1.60 -15.25
C ALA A 126 -16.57 -1.43 -13.86
N THR A 127 -15.76 -1.35 -12.80
CA THR A 127 -16.25 -1.11 -11.43
C THR A 127 -17.01 0.21 -11.33
N VAL A 128 -16.48 1.29 -11.90
CA VAL A 128 -17.18 2.60 -11.93
C VAL A 128 -18.49 2.50 -12.69
N GLN A 129 -18.50 1.86 -13.87
CA GLN A 129 -19.71 1.67 -14.67
C GLN A 129 -20.77 0.83 -13.93
N LEU A 130 -20.35 -0.24 -13.25
CA LEU A 130 -21.24 -1.07 -12.43
C LEU A 130 -21.83 -0.27 -11.26
N ALA A 131 -21.01 0.53 -10.57
CA ALA A 131 -21.48 1.37 -9.48
C ALA A 131 -22.51 2.40 -9.96
N GLN A 132 -22.24 3.09 -11.08
CA GLN A 132 -23.16 4.04 -11.70
C GLN A 132 -24.50 3.40 -12.12
N GLY A 133 -24.48 2.13 -12.53
CA GLY A 133 -25.68 1.40 -12.94
C GLY A 133 -26.46 0.74 -11.81
N LEU A 134 -25.86 0.51 -10.66
CA LEU A 134 -26.41 -0.29 -9.57
C LEU A 134 -26.77 0.49 -8.31
N VAL A 135 -26.13 1.63 -8.05
CA VAL A 135 -26.30 2.44 -6.84
C VAL A 135 -27.06 3.71 -7.18
N ASP A 136 -28.15 3.99 -6.47
CA ASP A 136 -28.98 5.17 -6.72
C ASP A 136 -28.27 6.47 -6.25
N GLU A 137 -27.70 6.46 -5.07
CA GLU A 137 -26.95 7.59 -4.49
C GLU A 137 -25.44 7.27 -4.46
N LEU A 138 -24.80 7.49 -5.61
CA LEU A 138 -23.38 7.28 -5.82
C LEU A 138 -22.62 8.60 -5.82
N TYR A 139 -21.59 8.67 -4.98
CA TYR A 139 -20.54 9.69 -5.00
C TYR A 139 -19.20 9.01 -5.28
N GLN A 140 -18.27 9.75 -5.86
CA GLN A 140 -16.99 9.18 -6.24
C GLN A 140 -15.84 10.08 -5.80
N ILE A 141 -14.72 9.47 -5.44
CA ILE A 141 -13.43 10.14 -5.27
C ILE A 141 -12.44 9.37 -6.14
N THR A 142 -11.93 10.02 -7.19
CA THR A 142 -10.95 9.41 -8.10
C THR A 142 -9.55 9.89 -7.76
N ILE A 143 -8.72 9.00 -7.21
CA ILE A 143 -7.31 9.26 -6.84
C ILE A 143 -6.43 8.55 -7.85
N THR A 144 -5.78 9.30 -8.74
CA THR A 144 -5.02 8.71 -9.86
C THR A 144 -3.76 9.50 -10.21
N CYS A 145 -2.75 8.77 -10.74
CA CYS A 145 -1.48 9.38 -11.16
C CYS A 145 -1.48 9.82 -12.63
N ALA A 146 -2.51 9.47 -13.41
CA ALA A 146 -2.58 9.77 -14.85
C ALA A 146 -3.80 10.62 -15.18
N GLU A 147 -3.57 11.88 -15.52
CA GLU A 147 -4.61 12.82 -15.93
C GLU A 147 -5.31 12.40 -17.24
N GLU A 148 -4.56 11.78 -18.15
CA GLU A 148 -5.06 11.24 -19.41
C GLU A 148 -5.77 9.88 -19.27
N GLY A 149 -5.76 9.28 -18.09
CA GLY A 149 -6.42 8.02 -17.80
C GLY A 149 -7.94 8.12 -17.89
N LYS A 150 -8.58 7.02 -18.30
CA LYS A 150 -10.06 6.98 -18.47
C LYS A 150 -10.81 7.38 -17.19
N LEU A 151 -10.32 6.96 -16.01
CA LEU A 151 -10.98 7.34 -14.76
C LEU A 151 -10.91 8.84 -14.50
N ALA A 152 -9.76 9.49 -14.74
CA ALA A 152 -9.63 10.93 -14.61
C ALA A 152 -10.51 11.66 -15.62
N GLN A 153 -10.49 11.22 -16.90
CA GLN A 153 -11.31 11.82 -17.96
C GLN A 153 -12.81 11.70 -17.69
N GLN A 154 -13.25 10.61 -17.07
CA GLN A 154 -14.66 10.44 -16.70
C GLN A 154 -15.06 11.27 -15.47
N ALA A 155 -14.11 11.62 -14.62
CA ALA A 155 -14.36 12.45 -13.43
C ALA A 155 -14.48 13.95 -13.77
N HIS A 156 -13.90 14.39 -14.90
CA HIS A 156 -13.95 15.80 -15.28
C HIS A 156 -15.40 16.29 -15.53
N GLY A 157 -15.78 17.33 -14.79
CA GLY A 157 -17.10 17.96 -14.93
C GLY A 157 -18.25 17.21 -14.23
N ASP A 158 -17.97 16.13 -13.52
CA ASP A 158 -18.95 15.43 -12.70
C ASP A 158 -18.90 15.96 -11.25
N GLU A 159 -19.93 16.70 -10.85
CA GLU A 159 -20.04 17.27 -9.49
C GLU A 159 -20.14 16.21 -8.38
N ARG A 160 -20.46 14.97 -8.72
CA ARG A 160 -20.50 13.83 -7.80
C ARG A 160 -19.17 13.04 -7.77
N ASN A 161 -18.15 13.50 -8.51
CA ASN A 161 -16.84 12.84 -8.59
C ASN A 161 -15.69 13.81 -8.30
N LEU A 162 -15.12 13.72 -7.12
CA LEU A 162 -13.96 14.52 -6.73
C LEU A 162 -12.69 13.90 -7.32
N LEU A 163 -12.10 14.52 -8.34
CA LEU A 163 -10.85 14.08 -8.95
C LEU A 163 -9.64 14.63 -8.17
N LEU A 164 -8.79 13.75 -7.64
CA LEU A 164 -7.55 14.07 -6.93
C LEU A 164 -6.35 13.51 -7.69
N LEU A 165 -5.77 14.33 -8.57
CA LEU A 165 -4.56 13.98 -9.31
C LEU A 165 -3.34 13.98 -8.39
N GLN A 166 -2.51 12.96 -8.57
CA GLN A 166 -1.25 12.82 -7.85
C GLN A 166 -0.12 13.58 -8.57
N PRO A 167 1.02 13.88 -7.87
CA PRO A 167 2.20 14.43 -8.53
C PRO A 167 2.60 13.60 -9.76
N LYS A 168 3.07 14.25 -10.84
CA LYS A 168 3.38 13.56 -12.11
C LYS A 168 4.44 12.46 -11.95
N GLU A 169 5.38 12.68 -11.05
CA GLU A 169 6.47 11.76 -10.73
C GLU A 169 5.96 10.43 -10.14
N THR A 170 4.74 10.41 -9.59
CA THR A 170 4.13 9.22 -9.00
C THR A 170 3.54 8.25 -10.03
N ASN A 171 3.47 8.63 -11.31
CA ASN A 171 3.06 7.71 -12.36
C ASN A 171 4.20 6.76 -12.72
N ASP A 172 4.59 5.92 -11.75
CA ASP A 172 5.73 5.02 -11.84
C ASP A 172 5.89 4.44 -13.25
N ALA A 173 7.03 4.73 -13.89
CA ALA A 173 7.37 4.24 -15.23
C ALA A 173 7.84 2.79 -15.19
N GLY A 174 8.43 2.38 -14.06
CA GLY A 174 8.80 1.00 -13.77
C GLY A 174 7.60 0.06 -13.71
N PHE A 175 7.89 -1.22 -13.67
CA PHE A 175 6.86 -2.25 -13.57
C PHE A 175 6.10 -2.14 -12.23
N ALA A 176 6.85 -2.17 -11.13
CA ALA A 176 6.28 -2.13 -9.79
C ALA A 176 5.69 -0.76 -9.45
N MET A 177 4.58 -0.75 -8.75
CA MET A 177 4.03 0.44 -8.13
C MET A 177 4.80 0.72 -6.84
N THR A 178 5.38 1.90 -6.72
CA THR A 178 6.13 2.37 -5.54
C THR A 178 5.63 3.74 -5.10
N SER A 179 6.04 4.81 -5.76
CA SER A 179 5.56 6.17 -5.49
C SER A 179 4.05 6.31 -5.69
N SER A 180 3.47 5.62 -6.67
CA SER A 180 2.03 5.66 -6.91
C SER A 180 1.24 5.09 -5.74
N PHE A 181 1.69 3.95 -5.18
CA PHE A 181 1.05 3.34 -4.01
C PHE A 181 1.03 4.29 -2.82
N THR A 182 2.20 4.76 -2.43
CA THR A 182 2.34 5.58 -1.21
C THR A 182 1.72 6.96 -1.35
N SER A 183 1.77 7.60 -2.53
CA SER A 183 1.11 8.89 -2.74
C SER A 183 -0.42 8.77 -2.73
N MET A 184 -1.00 7.72 -3.33
CA MET A 184 -2.43 7.47 -3.24
C MET A 184 -2.87 7.15 -1.81
N LEU A 185 -2.06 6.38 -1.07
CA LEU A 185 -2.28 6.09 0.35
C LEU A 185 -2.27 7.40 1.17
N LEU A 186 -1.25 8.25 0.97
CA LEU A 186 -1.15 9.53 1.68
C LEU A 186 -2.34 10.45 1.37
N THR A 187 -2.72 10.57 0.11
CA THR A 187 -3.88 11.39 -0.28
C THR A 187 -5.15 10.90 0.40
N ALA A 188 -5.43 9.60 0.34
CA ALA A 188 -6.63 9.05 0.99
C ALA A 188 -6.58 9.17 2.52
N LEU A 189 -5.40 8.97 3.13
CA LEU A 189 -5.21 9.20 4.56
C LEU A 189 -5.53 10.65 4.93
N LEU A 190 -4.95 11.63 4.23
CA LEU A 190 -5.21 13.05 4.50
C LEU A 190 -6.67 13.46 4.29
N VAL A 191 -7.36 12.86 3.31
CA VAL A 191 -8.79 13.09 3.01
C VAL A 191 -9.68 12.62 4.16
N PHE A 192 -9.38 11.48 4.76
CA PHE A 192 -10.27 10.83 5.72
C PHE A 192 -9.76 10.83 7.17
N ASP A 193 -8.51 11.22 7.46
CA ASP A 193 -8.02 11.39 8.84
C ASP A 193 -8.77 12.53 9.52
N PRO A 194 -9.50 12.30 10.63
CA PRO A 194 -10.25 13.33 11.32
C PRO A 194 -9.38 14.27 12.16
N SER A 195 -8.08 14.03 12.23
CA SER A 195 -7.14 14.87 13.00
C SER A 195 -7.10 16.30 12.49
N GLU A 196 -6.78 17.24 13.40
CA GLU A 196 -6.54 18.64 13.03
C GLU A 196 -5.39 18.76 12.01
N GLU A 197 -5.51 19.75 11.11
CA GLU A 197 -4.57 19.91 9.99
C GLU A 197 -3.11 20.06 10.45
N GLU A 198 -2.87 20.78 11.55
CA GLU A 198 -1.54 20.95 12.13
C GLU A 198 -0.91 19.63 12.60
N ILE A 199 -1.76 18.70 13.07
CA ILE A 199 -1.34 17.36 13.48
C ILE A 199 -0.98 16.53 12.23
N LYS A 200 -1.81 16.58 11.19
CA LYS A 200 -1.52 15.92 9.91
C LYS A 200 -0.20 16.42 9.31
N GLU A 201 0.03 17.73 9.28
CA GLU A 201 1.27 18.32 8.78
C GLU A 201 2.50 17.83 9.55
N LYS A 202 2.44 17.75 10.88
CA LYS A 202 3.52 17.21 11.70
C LYS A 202 3.79 15.74 11.39
N ARG A 203 2.74 14.92 11.29
CA ARG A 203 2.87 13.49 10.96
C ARG A 203 3.44 13.27 9.55
N VAL A 204 3.05 14.11 8.59
CA VAL A 204 3.64 14.07 7.23
C VAL A 204 5.12 14.43 7.28
N ALA A 205 5.52 15.45 8.02
CA ALA A 205 6.93 15.79 8.18
C ALA A 205 7.71 14.62 8.82
N GLU A 206 7.16 14.02 9.88
CA GLU A 206 7.77 12.88 10.56
C GLU A 206 7.93 11.66 9.62
N LEU A 207 6.87 11.25 8.88
CA LEU A 207 6.98 10.09 7.98
C LEU A 207 8.01 10.32 6.87
N VAL A 208 8.18 11.55 6.41
CA VAL A 208 9.22 11.94 5.43
C VAL A 208 10.61 11.75 6.04
N ASP A 209 10.86 12.33 7.22
CA ASP A 209 12.15 12.27 7.88
C ASP A 209 12.55 10.81 8.21
N LEU A 210 11.61 10.02 8.73
CA LEU A 210 11.85 8.60 9.03
C LEU A 210 12.14 7.78 7.77
N SER A 211 11.50 8.12 6.67
CA SER A 211 11.72 7.43 5.39
C SER A 211 13.06 7.79 4.74
N GLU A 212 13.47 9.04 4.87
CA GLU A 212 14.81 9.48 4.45
C GLU A 212 15.90 8.72 5.25
N GLN A 213 15.71 8.51 6.57
CA GLN A 213 16.61 7.71 7.39
C GLN A 213 16.69 6.23 6.93
N ILE A 214 15.56 5.60 6.58
CA ILE A 214 15.56 4.22 6.03
C ILE A 214 16.31 4.16 4.70
N LEU A 215 16.14 5.16 3.83
CA LEU A 215 16.87 5.21 2.56
C LEU A 215 18.38 5.40 2.74
N GLU A 216 18.81 6.07 3.80
CA GLU A 216 20.22 6.21 4.17
C GLU A 216 20.84 4.91 4.72
N GLN A 217 19.99 4.00 5.25
CA GLN A 217 20.39 2.68 5.78
C GLN A 217 20.38 1.58 4.70
N ASP A 218 20.45 1.90 3.43
CA ASP A 218 20.36 0.96 2.31
C ASP A 218 21.44 -0.16 2.36
N ARG A 219 22.60 0.11 2.97
CA ARG A 219 23.64 -0.90 3.23
C ARG A 219 23.21 -1.96 4.23
N GLU A 220 22.50 -1.57 5.28
CA GLU A 220 22.00 -2.51 6.29
C GLU A 220 20.91 -3.41 5.69
N VAL A 221 20.09 -2.87 4.79
CA VAL A 221 19.13 -3.67 4.00
C VAL A 221 19.87 -4.69 3.14
N LYS A 222 20.97 -4.26 2.49
CA LYS A 222 21.81 -5.15 1.67
C LYS A 222 22.39 -6.30 2.49
N GLU A 223 22.84 -6.08 3.71
CA GLU A 223 23.32 -7.17 4.60
C GLU A 223 22.25 -8.24 4.85
N VAL A 224 20.98 -7.85 4.96
CA VAL A 224 19.86 -8.79 5.11
C VAL A 224 19.65 -9.56 3.80
N VAL A 225 19.71 -8.88 2.67
CA VAL A 225 19.52 -9.51 1.35
C VAL A 225 20.69 -10.44 0.99
N ASP A 226 21.90 -10.16 1.45
CA ASP A 226 23.08 -11.02 1.21
C ASP A 226 23.00 -12.36 1.94
N LEU A 227 22.10 -12.52 2.92
CA LEU A 227 21.82 -13.82 3.53
C LEU A 227 21.27 -14.81 2.50
N ASP A 228 21.57 -16.10 2.70
CA ASP A 228 21.06 -17.17 1.85
C ASP A 228 19.61 -17.50 2.22
N PHE A 229 18.65 -17.08 1.36
CA PHE A 229 17.22 -17.35 1.55
C PHE A 229 16.53 -17.60 0.20
N GLU A 230 15.48 -18.39 0.23
CA GLU A 230 14.59 -18.70 -0.90
C GLU A 230 13.13 -18.29 -0.62
N ARG A 231 12.86 -17.87 0.62
CA ARG A 231 11.51 -17.52 1.08
C ARG A 231 11.54 -16.25 1.90
N VAL A 232 10.53 -15.42 1.71
CA VAL A 232 10.30 -14.23 2.52
C VAL A 232 8.86 -14.22 3.01
N ILE A 233 8.69 -14.04 4.31
CA ILE A 233 7.38 -13.93 4.96
C ILE A 233 7.26 -12.52 5.53
N TYR A 234 6.18 -11.83 5.20
CA TYR A 234 5.86 -10.51 5.73
C TYR A 234 4.71 -10.63 6.74
N LEU A 235 4.91 -10.09 7.94
CA LEU A 235 3.91 -10.13 9.01
C LEU A 235 3.58 -8.72 9.50
N GLY A 236 2.29 -8.47 9.73
CA GLY A 236 1.82 -7.20 10.27
C GLY A 236 0.37 -7.28 10.73
N ALA A 237 0.00 -6.47 11.72
CA ALA A 237 -1.35 -6.38 12.24
C ALA A 237 -1.97 -5.01 11.93
N GLY A 238 -3.29 -4.90 11.93
CA GLY A 238 -4.00 -3.65 11.61
C GLY A 238 -3.61 -3.10 10.25
N PRO A 239 -3.19 -1.82 10.13
CA PRO A 239 -2.71 -1.23 8.89
C PRO A 239 -1.55 -2.01 8.25
N PHE A 240 -0.71 -2.64 9.07
CA PHE A 240 0.43 -3.41 8.59
C PHE A 240 0.07 -4.76 7.96
N PHE A 241 -1.16 -5.25 8.13
CA PHE A 241 -1.62 -6.44 7.41
C PHE A 241 -1.72 -6.16 5.89
N GLY A 242 -2.37 -5.05 5.51
CA GLY A 242 -2.42 -4.60 4.12
C GLY A 242 -1.04 -4.23 3.58
N LEU A 243 -0.18 -3.64 4.42
CA LEU A 243 1.20 -3.33 4.07
C LEU A 243 2.05 -4.58 3.82
N ALA A 244 1.89 -5.62 4.64
CA ALA A 244 2.54 -6.92 4.45
C ALA A 244 2.12 -7.58 3.13
N HIS A 245 0.85 -7.43 2.74
CA HIS A 245 0.33 -7.87 1.44
C HIS A 245 1.01 -7.13 0.28
N GLU A 246 1.15 -5.81 0.39
CA GLU A 246 1.86 -5.01 -0.61
C GLU A 246 3.34 -5.37 -0.71
N ALA A 247 4.05 -5.49 0.42
CA ALA A 247 5.47 -5.87 0.44
C ALA A 247 5.69 -7.27 -0.16
N GLN A 248 4.79 -8.21 0.13
CA GLN A 248 4.77 -9.54 -0.46
C GLN A 248 4.63 -9.49 -1.99
N LEU A 249 3.73 -8.64 -2.51
CA LEU A 249 3.57 -8.50 -3.95
C LEU A 249 4.83 -7.92 -4.60
N LYS A 250 5.49 -6.96 -3.96
CA LYS A 250 6.71 -6.35 -4.52
C LYS A 250 7.83 -7.36 -4.74
N ILE A 251 8.10 -8.23 -3.75
CA ILE A 251 9.14 -9.24 -3.94
C ILE A 251 8.73 -10.30 -4.96
N LEU A 252 7.45 -10.68 -5.01
CA LEU A 252 6.92 -11.61 -6.01
C LEU A 252 7.12 -11.08 -7.43
N GLU A 253 6.73 -9.84 -7.67
CA GLU A 253 6.84 -9.17 -8.96
C GLU A 253 8.30 -8.99 -9.39
N LEU A 254 9.12 -8.36 -8.54
CA LEU A 254 10.49 -7.98 -8.89
C LEU A 254 11.41 -9.17 -9.04
N THR A 255 11.12 -10.29 -8.39
CA THR A 255 11.90 -11.53 -8.57
C THR A 255 11.32 -12.48 -9.62
N ALA A 256 10.21 -12.11 -10.27
CA ALA A 256 9.48 -12.98 -11.20
C ALA A 256 9.12 -14.36 -10.56
N GLY A 257 8.76 -14.33 -9.27
CA GLY A 257 8.40 -15.53 -8.52
C GLY A 257 9.55 -16.47 -8.17
N LYS A 258 10.83 -16.07 -8.38
CA LYS A 258 11.98 -16.89 -7.99
C LYS A 258 12.12 -17.04 -6.47
N ILE A 259 11.59 -16.10 -5.71
CA ILE A 259 11.51 -16.15 -4.24
C ILE A 259 10.09 -16.48 -3.84
N ALA A 260 9.91 -17.55 -3.07
CA ALA A 260 8.60 -17.88 -2.48
C ALA A 260 8.24 -16.85 -1.41
N THR A 261 6.99 -16.42 -1.38
CA THR A 261 6.59 -15.37 -0.44
C THR A 261 5.16 -15.55 0.05
N MET A 262 4.90 -15.05 1.26
CA MET A 262 3.57 -14.94 1.83
C MET A 262 3.48 -13.77 2.80
N TYR A 263 2.24 -13.40 3.14
CA TYR A 263 1.95 -12.44 4.20
C TYR A 263 0.90 -13.01 5.15
N GLU A 264 0.90 -12.55 6.39
CA GLU A 264 -0.12 -12.90 7.39
C GLU A 264 -0.07 -11.92 8.57
N SER A 265 -1.09 -11.95 9.40
CA SER A 265 -1.04 -11.32 10.71
C SER A 265 -0.19 -12.16 11.69
N PRO A 266 0.49 -11.54 12.68
CA PRO A 266 1.30 -12.28 13.66
C PRO A 266 0.53 -13.38 14.39
N VAL A 267 -0.72 -13.12 14.77
CA VAL A 267 -1.55 -14.12 15.44
C VAL A 267 -2.03 -15.20 14.48
N GLY A 268 -2.50 -14.82 13.28
CA GLY A 268 -2.98 -15.74 12.26
C GLY A 268 -1.89 -16.68 11.75
N PHE A 269 -0.65 -16.23 11.74
CA PHE A 269 0.49 -17.01 11.26
C PHE A 269 0.69 -18.36 12.00
N ARG A 270 0.31 -18.42 13.28
CA ARG A 270 0.35 -19.67 14.07
C ARG A 270 -0.63 -20.74 13.61
N HIS A 271 -1.67 -20.35 12.86
CA HIS A 271 -2.76 -21.24 12.45
C HIS A 271 -2.52 -21.99 11.13
N GLY A 272 -1.26 -22.43 10.91
CA GLY A 272 -0.85 -23.20 9.74
C GLY A 272 0.26 -22.57 8.92
N PRO A 273 0.18 -21.26 8.56
CA PRO A 273 1.20 -20.58 7.75
C PRO A 273 2.63 -20.70 8.27
N LYS A 274 2.83 -20.78 9.58
CA LYS A 274 4.15 -20.98 10.22
C LYS A 274 4.89 -22.20 9.67
N SER A 275 4.20 -23.20 9.12
CA SER A 275 4.81 -24.38 8.50
C SER A 275 5.65 -24.06 7.26
N LEU A 276 5.57 -22.83 6.71
CA LEU A 276 6.40 -22.38 5.59
C LEU A 276 7.85 -22.11 6.01
N ILE A 277 8.13 -21.91 7.30
CA ILE A 277 9.49 -21.60 7.80
C ILE A 277 10.42 -22.79 7.65
N ASN A 278 11.59 -22.53 7.06
CA ASN A 278 12.75 -23.40 7.03
C ASN A 278 14.05 -22.58 7.23
N ASP A 279 15.21 -23.19 7.13
CA ASP A 279 16.54 -22.58 7.30
C ASP A 279 16.92 -21.58 6.18
N GLN A 280 16.11 -21.46 5.15
CA GLN A 280 16.23 -20.48 4.06
C GLN A 280 15.06 -19.47 4.05
N THR A 281 14.41 -19.27 5.18
CA THR A 281 13.30 -18.34 5.31
C THR A 281 13.73 -17.05 6.01
N LEU A 282 13.47 -15.90 5.36
CA LEU A 282 13.53 -14.58 5.97
C LEU A 282 12.13 -14.20 6.46
N VAL A 283 12.01 -13.80 7.72
CA VAL A 283 10.74 -13.33 8.30
C VAL A 283 10.87 -11.85 8.64
N LEU A 284 10.08 -11.00 8.00
CA LEU A 284 10.00 -9.57 8.27
C LEU A 284 8.70 -9.27 9.03
N VAL A 285 8.83 -8.57 10.14
CA VAL A 285 7.69 -8.18 10.98
C VAL A 285 7.61 -6.66 11.04
N PHE A 286 6.49 -6.12 10.62
CA PHE A 286 6.13 -4.72 10.77
C PHE A 286 5.52 -4.55 12.18
N GLY A 287 6.36 -4.16 13.15
CA GLY A 287 5.96 -4.05 14.54
C GLY A 287 5.09 -2.83 14.82
N SER A 288 3.94 -3.06 15.43
CA SER A 288 3.01 -2.02 15.87
C SER A 288 3.60 -1.20 17.03
N ILE A 289 3.28 0.10 17.08
CA ILE A 289 3.56 0.96 18.23
C ILE A 289 2.40 0.98 19.22
N ASP A 290 1.21 0.50 18.83
CA ASP A 290 0.10 0.34 19.77
C ASP A 290 0.49 -0.65 20.87
N PRO A 291 0.42 -0.28 22.15
CA PRO A 291 0.94 -1.11 23.25
C PRO A 291 0.23 -2.46 23.39
N TYR A 292 -1.03 -2.57 22.96
CA TYR A 292 -1.77 -3.83 22.99
C TYR A 292 -1.38 -4.74 21.84
N THR A 293 -1.43 -4.25 20.61
CA THR A 293 -1.07 -4.99 19.39
C THR A 293 0.37 -5.45 19.41
N ARG A 294 1.29 -4.57 19.84
CA ARG A 294 2.72 -4.84 19.96
C ARG A 294 3.04 -6.09 20.81
N GLN A 295 2.27 -6.38 21.83
CA GLN A 295 2.49 -7.58 22.65
C GLN A 295 2.37 -8.85 21.80
N TYR A 296 1.37 -8.94 20.94
CA TYR A 296 1.17 -10.09 20.04
C TYR A 296 2.26 -10.20 18.98
N ASP A 297 2.71 -9.06 18.45
CA ASP A 297 3.83 -9.03 17.49
C ASP A 297 5.10 -9.56 18.13
N LEU A 298 5.45 -9.06 19.31
CA LEU A 298 6.66 -9.48 20.04
C LEU A 298 6.60 -10.92 20.53
N ASP A 299 5.41 -11.42 20.89
CA ASP A 299 5.23 -12.81 21.28
C ASP A 299 5.50 -13.75 20.12
N LEU A 300 5.05 -13.40 18.91
CA LEU A 300 5.37 -14.19 17.72
C LEU A 300 6.85 -14.08 17.36
N VAL A 301 7.44 -12.88 17.42
CA VAL A 301 8.85 -12.66 17.11
C VAL A 301 9.73 -13.52 18.06
N ARG A 302 9.44 -13.55 19.37
CA ARG A 302 10.14 -14.39 20.35
C ARG A 302 10.01 -15.87 20.02
N GLU A 303 8.80 -16.31 19.65
CA GLU A 303 8.52 -17.69 19.29
C GLU A 303 9.33 -18.11 18.06
N VAL A 304 9.24 -17.36 16.95
CA VAL A 304 9.94 -17.70 15.71
C VAL A 304 11.45 -17.62 15.86
N ALA A 305 11.97 -16.62 16.57
CA ALA A 305 13.39 -16.51 16.87
C ALA A 305 13.88 -17.62 17.80
N GLY A 306 13.06 -18.00 18.80
CA GLY A 306 13.35 -19.08 19.74
C GLY A 306 13.37 -20.47 19.10
N ASP A 307 12.56 -20.71 18.05
CA ASP A 307 12.58 -21.97 17.28
C ASP A 307 13.91 -22.19 16.55
N ARG A 308 14.67 -21.13 16.22
CA ARG A 308 15.96 -21.16 15.51
C ARG A 308 15.94 -21.91 14.18
N ILE A 309 14.81 -21.87 13.49
CA ILE A 309 14.62 -22.50 12.18
C ILE A 309 14.79 -21.46 11.06
N ALA A 310 14.16 -20.28 11.20
CA ALA A 310 14.26 -19.21 10.20
C ALA A 310 15.73 -18.75 10.02
N ARG A 311 16.09 -18.42 8.78
CA ARG A 311 17.41 -17.87 8.46
C ARG A 311 17.68 -16.57 9.21
N GLN A 312 16.69 -15.68 9.24
CA GLN A 312 16.70 -14.44 9.99
C GLN A 312 15.28 -13.99 10.30
N VAL A 313 15.06 -13.44 11.48
CA VAL A 313 13.89 -12.64 11.82
C VAL A 313 14.32 -11.18 11.85
N VAL A 314 13.61 -10.33 11.12
CA VAL A 314 13.80 -8.87 11.07
C VAL A 314 12.56 -8.22 11.65
N LEU A 315 12.71 -7.36 12.65
CA LEU A 315 11.64 -6.60 13.27
C LEU A 315 11.85 -5.11 13.00
N LEU A 316 10.95 -4.48 12.29
CA LEU A 316 10.87 -3.03 12.20
C LEU A 316 10.14 -2.52 13.44
N THR A 317 10.73 -1.60 14.17
CA THR A 317 10.23 -1.22 15.49
C THR A 317 10.67 0.20 15.87
N ASP A 318 9.94 0.85 16.76
CA ASP A 318 10.27 2.18 17.30
C ASP A 318 11.23 2.10 18.50
N GLN A 319 11.24 0.98 19.21
CA GLN A 319 12.01 0.79 20.42
C GLN A 319 12.54 -0.64 20.54
N ALA A 320 13.66 -0.79 21.23
CA ALA A 320 14.29 -2.10 21.42
C ALA A 320 13.33 -3.11 22.07
N ALA A 321 13.23 -4.27 21.44
CA ALA A 321 12.51 -5.42 21.98
C ALA A 321 13.43 -6.33 22.82
N GLY A 322 14.74 -6.27 22.59
CA GLY A 322 15.75 -7.03 23.29
C GLY A 322 15.61 -8.54 23.10
N ILE A 323 15.19 -8.99 21.92
CA ILE A 323 14.95 -10.40 21.61
C ILE A 323 16.21 -10.98 20.93
N GLU A 324 16.76 -12.04 21.50
CA GLU A 324 17.91 -12.71 20.92
C GLU A 324 17.62 -13.27 19.52
N HIS A 325 18.61 -13.23 18.62
CA HIS A 325 18.52 -13.72 17.23
C HIS A 325 17.53 -12.96 16.33
N VAL A 326 17.11 -11.76 16.74
CA VAL A 326 16.30 -10.84 15.95
C VAL A 326 17.19 -9.68 15.49
N ARG A 327 17.10 -9.34 14.21
CA ARG A 327 17.64 -8.08 13.71
C ARG A 327 16.58 -7.01 13.87
N GLU A 328 16.83 -6.06 14.73
CA GLU A 328 15.93 -4.92 14.92
C GLU A 328 16.32 -3.78 13.98
N VAL A 329 15.34 -3.23 13.28
CA VAL A 329 15.46 -2.04 12.43
C VAL A 329 14.70 -0.92 13.12
N PHE A 330 15.43 0.06 13.60
CA PHE A 330 14.83 1.14 14.36
C PHE A 330 14.27 2.22 13.44
N VAL A 331 13.01 2.53 13.66
CA VAL A 331 12.29 3.65 13.04
C VAL A 331 11.69 4.43 14.21
N GLU A 332 12.50 5.31 14.81
CA GLU A 332 12.11 6.07 15.99
C GLU A 332 10.93 7.00 15.65
N ALA A 333 9.89 6.97 16.47
CA ALA A 333 8.69 7.75 16.26
C ALA A 333 8.42 8.68 17.42
N SER A 334 7.76 9.80 17.15
CA SER A 334 7.24 10.68 18.20
C SER A 334 6.11 10.01 19.00
N ALA A 335 5.79 10.56 20.17
CA ALA A 335 4.72 10.05 21.01
C ALA A 335 3.32 10.15 20.35
N ASP A 336 3.16 11.01 19.35
CA ASP A 336 1.90 11.26 18.63
C ASP A 336 1.82 10.47 17.30
N SER A 337 2.82 9.62 17.01
CA SER A 337 2.85 8.79 15.80
C SER A 337 1.79 7.70 15.84
N LEU A 338 1.31 7.30 14.68
CA LEU A 338 0.32 6.23 14.49
C LEU A 338 0.84 5.18 13.52
N ASP A 339 0.43 3.93 13.67
CA ASP A 339 0.82 2.82 12.80
C ASP A 339 0.60 3.12 11.32
N ILE A 340 -0.51 3.77 10.98
CA ILE A 340 -0.82 4.12 9.59
C ILE A 340 0.21 5.06 8.95
N TYR A 341 0.77 6.02 9.70
CA TYR A 341 1.83 6.91 9.23
C TYR A 341 3.18 6.19 9.17
N ARG A 342 3.40 5.16 9.99
CA ARG A 342 4.59 4.31 9.94
C ARG A 342 4.60 3.33 8.77
N ALA A 343 3.44 3.09 8.15
CA ALA A 343 3.37 2.29 6.93
C ALA A 343 4.30 2.82 5.82
N PHE A 344 4.57 4.12 5.78
CA PHE A 344 5.42 4.75 4.76
C PHE A 344 6.91 4.39 4.89
N PRO A 345 7.60 4.61 6.02
CA PRO A 345 8.98 4.14 6.16
C PRO A 345 9.10 2.61 6.09
N TYR A 346 8.10 1.88 6.59
CA TYR A 346 8.12 0.42 6.59
C TYR A 346 8.03 -0.16 5.17
N ILE A 347 7.17 0.40 4.30
CA ILE A 347 7.09 -0.08 2.92
C ILE A 347 8.33 0.25 2.11
N ILE A 348 9.02 1.38 2.37
CA ILE A 348 10.32 1.66 1.74
C ILE A 348 11.32 0.55 2.06
N TYR A 349 11.39 0.10 3.31
CA TYR A 349 12.24 -1.03 3.68
C TYR A 349 11.87 -2.29 2.89
N GLY A 350 10.57 -2.63 2.78
CA GLY A 350 10.07 -3.74 1.99
C GLY A 350 10.39 -3.62 0.49
N GLN A 351 10.30 -2.41 -0.07
CA GLN A 351 10.64 -2.13 -1.46
C GLN A 351 12.15 -2.27 -1.71
N LEU A 352 13.01 -1.81 -0.79
CA LEU A 352 14.46 -1.99 -0.87
C LEU A 352 14.84 -3.48 -0.80
N ILE A 353 14.25 -4.25 0.12
CA ILE A 353 14.42 -5.72 0.17
C ILE A 353 14.07 -6.33 -1.18
N SER A 354 12.95 -5.93 -1.77
CA SER A 354 12.47 -6.48 -3.04
C SER A 354 13.36 -6.13 -4.23
N LEU A 355 13.81 -4.87 -4.32
CA LEU A 355 14.74 -4.38 -5.33
C LEU A 355 16.08 -5.12 -5.27
N LEU A 356 16.70 -5.17 -4.10
CA LEU A 356 18.00 -5.81 -3.92
C LEU A 356 17.92 -7.34 -4.11
N THR A 357 16.82 -7.96 -3.69
CA THR A 357 16.59 -9.39 -3.92
C THR A 357 16.42 -9.68 -5.41
N SER A 358 15.75 -8.80 -6.17
CA SER A 358 15.66 -8.91 -7.63
C SER A 358 17.06 -8.96 -8.28
N LEU A 359 17.94 -8.03 -7.87
CA LEU A 359 19.32 -8.01 -8.35
C LEU A 359 20.09 -9.27 -7.94
N LYS A 360 19.96 -9.73 -6.69
CA LYS A 360 20.58 -10.96 -6.17
C LYS A 360 20.21 -12.19 -7.00
N VAL A 361 18.94 -12.33 -7.37
CA VAL A 361 18.46 -13.46 -8.20
C VAL A 361 18.64 -13.22 -9.69
N GLN A 362 19.43 -12.23 -10.07
CA GLN A 362 19.74 -11.85 -11.45
C GLN A 362 18.48 -11.61 -12.29
N ASN A 363 17.53 -10.86 -11.73
CA ASN A 363 16.38 -10.35 -12.46
C ASN A 363 16.55 -8.84 -12.72
N ARG A 364 15.70 -8.27 -13.58
CA ARG A 364 15.73 -6.86 -13.97
C ARG A 364 14.51 -6.14 -13.36
N PRO A 365 14.66 -5.37 -12.27
CA PRO A 365 13.53 -4.74 -11.57
C PRO A 365 12.62 -3.87 -12.45
N ASP A 366 13.20 -3.13 -13.42
CA ASP A 366 12.44 -2.24 -14.30
C ASP A 366 11.53 -2.99 -15.27
N THR A 367 11.92 -4.23 -15.63
CA THR A 367 11.18 -5.12 -16.55
C THR A 367 11.22 -6.55 -16.06
N PRO A 368 10.61 -6.88 -14.90
CA PRO A 368 10.87 -8.13 -14.19
C PRO A 368 10.26 -9.37 -14.83
N SER A 369 9.32 -9.24 -15.79
CA SER A 369 8.66 -10.38 -16.44
C SER A 369 9.45 -10.84 -17.68
N PRO A 370 10.29 -11.89 -17.58
CA PRO A 370 11.13 -12.32 -18.71
C PRO A 370 10.31 -12.91 -19.86
N THR A 371 9.09 -13.39 -19.59
CA THR A 371 8.20 -13.97 -20.60
C THR A 371 7.24 -12.95 -21.21
N GLY A 372 7.15 -11.73 -20.65
CA GLY A 372 6.19 -10.70 -21.05
C GLY A 372 4.71 -11.06 -20.78
N THR A 373 4.47 -12.10 -19.99
CA THR A 373 3.09 -12.54 -19.63
C THR A 373 2.46 -11.66 -18.56
N VAL A 374 3.26 -10.96 -17.77
CA VAL A 374 2.82 -9.98 -16.79
C VAL A 374 3.27 -8.59 -17.25
N ASN A 375 2.36 -7.63 -17.27
CA ASN A 375 2.60 -6.30 -17.85
C ASN A 375 2.30 -5.21 -16.83
N ARG A 376 2.96 -4.04 -16.96
CA ARG A 376 2.74 -2.85 -16.14
C ARG A 376 1.27 -2.41 -16.09
N VAL A 377 0.55 -2.54 -17.18
CA VAL A 377 -0.91 -2.40 -17.26
C VAL A 377 -1.48 -3.74 -17.69
N VAL A 378 -2.37 -4.31 -16.88
CA VAL A 378 -2.96 -5.62 -17.14
C VAL A 378 -3.65 -5.62 -18.50
N GLN A 379 -3.39 -6.67 -19.29
CA GLN A 379 -3.95 -6.89 -20.62
C GLN A 379 -4.74 -8.20 -20.66
N GLY A 380 -5.68 -8.28 -21.60
CA GLY A 380 -6.43 -9.53 -21.86
C GLY A 380 -7.57 -9.83 -20.90
N VAL A 381 -7.90 -8.91 -19.99
CA VAL A 381 -9.11 -9.06 -19.16
C VAL A 381 -10.36 -8.84 -19.99
N ILE A 382 -11.25 -9.83 -19.97
CA ILE A 382 -12.55 -9.75 -20.64
C ILE A 382 -13.59 -9.33 -19.61
N ILE A 383 -14.20 -8.16 -19.81
CA ILE A 383 -15.33 -7.71 -19.00
C ILE A 383 -16.62 -8.20 -19.64
N HIS A 384 -17.35 -9.05 -18.93
CA HIS A 384 -18.64 -9.54 -19.39
C HIS A 384 -19.77 -8.55 -19.07
N PRO A 385 -20.79 -8.40 -19.96
CA PRO A 385 -21.96 -7.58 -19.66
C PRO A 385 -22.68 -8.10 -18.41
N PHE A 386 -22.96 -7.21 -17.47
CA PHE A 386 -23.75 -7.53 -16.29
C PHE A 386 -25.24 -7.30 -16.62
N HIS A 387 -26.04 -8.38 -16.57
CA HIS A 387 -27.49 -8.31 -16.76
C HIS A 387 -28.16 -8.46 -15.39
N LYS A 388 -28.89 -7.43 -15.00
CA LYS A 388 -29.74 -7.51 -13.80
C LYS A 388 -30.98 -8.31 -14.18
N GLU A 389 -31.15 -9.51 -13.59
CA GLU A 389 -32.41 -10.26 -13.67
C GLU A 389 -33.54 -9.60 -12.88
#